data_e3612ac0cbca7f55577b8739ed65705d
#
_entry.id   e3612ac0cbca7f55577b8739ed65705d
#
_cell.length_a   1.000
_cell.length_b   1.000
_cell.length_c   1.000
_cell.angle_alpha   90.00
_cell.angle_beta   90.00
_cell.angle_gamma   90.00
#
_symmetry.space_group_name_H-M   'P 1'
#
loop_
_entity.id
_entity.type
_entity.pdbx_description
1 polymer ?
#
loop_
_entity_poly.entity_id
_entity_poly.type
_entity_poly.pdbx_seq_one_letter_code
_entity_poly.pdbx_strand_id
1 'polypeptide(L)'
;MSLRRLLQVSPLAVIGLWLNGVAVSMVFGMGAVYGLSIGLDNSEVGYFMTAPVLGALVLQYPVGRLSDRFDRRMVIMAVAVMGGVAAALATLFGKAEFALLLLCMLIYGGSLFPLYSLCIAHANDFLTPRQMVAAASGLVMVNGGGAVLGSPLAALSIEFLGIGSFFVMITGLQAMIALFALFRMSQRAAVPNEAQGPFVAIPESSSAVAATLNPEAEWIPSAEELAEEDDPFRDNPYVT
;
A
#
# COMPACT_ATOMS: atom_id res chain seq x y z
N MET A 1 -14.04 -6.19 -12.41
CA MET A 1 -14.20 -4.75 -12.72
C MET A 1 -13.06 -4.27 -13.62
N SER A 2 -13.29 -3.37 -14.59
CA SER A 2 -12.21 -2.91 -15.48
C SER A 2 -11.28 -1.92 -14.75
N LEU A 3 -9.96 -1.94 -15.08
CA LEU A 3 -8.96 -1.04 -14.49
C LEU A 3 -9.29 0.45 -14.73
N ARG A 4 -9.88 0.77 -15.88
CA ARG A 4 -10.36 2.13 -16.18
C ARG A 4 -11.39 2.62 -15.18
N ARG A 5 -12.34 1.76 -14.81
CA ARG A 5 -13.38 2.08 -13.83
C ARG A 5 -12.84 2.24 -12.42
N LEU A 6 -11.89 1.39 -12.02
CA LEU A 6 -11.16 1.53 -10.75
C LEU A 6 -10.43 2.89 -10.65
N LEU A 7 -9.76 3.31 -11.73
CA LEU A 7 -9.09 4.61 -11.80
C LEU A 7 -10.08 5.80 -11.72
N GLN A 8 -11.29 5.66 -12.23
CA GLN A 8 -12.32 6.71 -12.13
C GLN A 8 -12.88 6.80 -10.71
N VAL A 9 -13.13 5.66 -10.06
CA VAL A 9 -13.69 5.58 -8.71
C VAL A 9 -12.68 6.09 -7.67
N SER A 10 -11.49 5.51 -7.65
CA SER A 10 -10.46 5.81 -6.64
C SER A 10 -9.05 5.82 -7.23
N PRO A 11 -8.64 6.91 -7.92
CA PRO A 11 -7.30 7.03 -8.49
C PRO A 11 -6.21 6.88 -7.44
N LEU A 12 -6.44 7.40 -6.20
CA LEU A 12 -5.47 7.32 -5.12
C LEU A 12 -5.20 5.87 -4.70
N ALA A 13 -6.25 5.05 -4.59
CA ALA A 13 -6.07 3.64 -4.25
C ALA A 13 -5.30 2.88 -5.34
N VAL A 14 -5.65 3.09 -6.61
CA VAL A 14 -5.01 2.39 -7.74
C VAL A 14 -3.53 2.75 -7.85
N ILE A 15 -3.20 4.05 -7.85
CA ILE A 15 -1.81 4.51 -7.96
C ILE A 15 -1.05 4.17 -6.69
N GLY A 16 -1.65 4.33 -5.50
CA GLY A 16 -1.05 3.95 -4.23
C GLY A 16 -0.69 2.47 -4.17
N LEU A 17 -1.61 1.59 -4.56
CA LEU A 17 -1.37 0.14 -4.61
C LEU A 17 -0.28 -0.24 -5.61
N TRP A 18 -0.27 0.37 -6.80
CA TRP A 18 0.75 0.11 -7.79
C TRP A 18 2.14 0.49 -7.30
N LEU A 19 2.30 1.71 -6.74
CA LEU A 19 3.56 2.18 -6.17
C LEU A 19 3.97 1.37 -4.94
N ASN A 20 3.00 0.96 -4.11
CA ASN A 20 3.25 0.08 -2.97
C ASN A 20 3.77 -1.28 -3.41
N GLY A 21 3.18 -1.89 -4.44
CA GLY A 21 3.65 -3.15 -5.01
C GLY A 21 5.10 -3.05 -5.52
N VAL A 22 5.46 -1.94 -6.21
CA VAL A 22 6.85 -1.66 -6.60
C VAL A 22 7.74 -1.64 -5.35
N ALA A 23 7.36 -0.90 -4.31
CA ALA A 23 8.16 -0.74 -3.10
C ALA A 23 8.34 -2.06 -2.31
N VAL A 24 7.28 -2.86 -2.19
CA VAL A 24 7.34 -4.21 -1.57
C VAL A 24 8.30 -5.12 -2.30
N SER A 25 8.17 -5.20 -3.63
CA SER A 25 9.05 -6.04 -4.45
C SER A 25 10.50 -5.56 -4.44
N MET A 26 10.76 -4.26 -4.37
CA MET A 26 12.13 -3.75 -4.16
C MET A 26 12.74 -4.29 -2.87
N VAL A 27 12.02 -4.18 -1.75
CA VAL A 27 12.53 -4.60 -0.44
C VAL A 27 12.67 -6.11 -0.36
N PHE A 28 11.64 -6.88 -0.69
CA PHE A 28 11.67 -8.33 -0.51
C PHE A 28 12.41 -9.06 -1.64
N GLY A 29 12.49 -8.48 -2.84
CA GLY A 29 13.23 -9.05 -3.95
C GLY A 29 14.72 -8.71 -3.96
N MET A 30 15.10 -7.50 -3.54
CA MET A 30 16.49 -7.03 -3.62
C MET A 30 17.11 -6.63 -2.27
N GLY A 31 16.32 -6.61 -1.19
CA GLY A 31 16.80 -6.19 0.14
C GLY A 31 17.94 -7.05 0.68
N ALA A 32 17.87 -8.38 0.51
CA ALA A 32 18.96 -9.26 0.91
C ALA A 32 20.25 -9.00 0.11
N VAL A 33 20.13 -8.76 -1.20
CA VAL A 33 21.26 -8.37 -2.06
C VAL A 33 21.84 -7.04 -1.62
N TYR A 34 20.99 -6.06 -1.31
CA TYR A 34 21.42 -4.79 -0.73
C TYR A 34 22.20 -5.00 0.58
N GLY A 35 21.64 -5.78 1.53
CA GLY A 35 22.28 -6.05 2.83
C GLY A 35 23.68 -6.66 2.69
N LEU A 36 23.82 -7.71 1.87
CA LEU A 36 25.12 -8.30 1.57
C LEU A 36 26.08 -7.31 0.92
N SER A 37 25.59 -6.47 0.02
CA SER A 37 26.42 -5.49 -0.71
C SER A 37 26.93 -4.35 0.16
N ILE A 38 26.28 -4.05 1.29
CA ILE A 38 26.79 -3.09 2.28
C ILE A 38 27.66 -3.72 3.37
N GLY A 39 27.88 -5.06 3.30
CA GLY A 39 28.78 -5.79 4.18
C GLY A 39 28.12 -6.43 5.39
N LEU A 40 26.78 -6.57 5.42
CA LEU A 40 26.08 -7.33 6.46
C LEU A 40 26.38 -8.82 6.34
N ASP A 41 26.53 -9.49 7.46
CA ASP A 41 26.61 -10.93 7.49
C ASP A 41 25.22 -11.60 7.29
N ASN A 42 25.20 -12.94 7.13
CA ASN A 42 23.94 -13.65 6.86
C ASN A 42 22.92 -13.51 7.99
N SER A 43 23.36 -13.39 9.24
CA SER A 43 22.48 -13.22 10.40
C SER A 43 21.91 -11.81 10.42
N GLU A 44 22.74 -10.80 10.15
CA GLU A 44 22.35 -9.39 10.05
C GLU A 44 21.36 -9.18 8.90
N VAL A 45 21.57 -9.83 7.74
CA VAL A 45 20.59 -9.82 6.63
C VAL A 45 19.26 -10.43 7.07
N GLY A 46 19.29 -11.51 7.86
CA GLY A 46 18.08 -12.10 8.44
C GLY A 46 17.31 -11.12 9.32
N TYR A 47 18.00 -10.39 10.22
CA TYR A 47 17.37 -9.34 11.03
C TYR A 47 16.86 -8.17 10.19
N PHE A 48 17.65 -7.73 9.21
CA PHE A 48 17.27 -6.66 8.28
C PHE A 48 15.99 -6.99 7.51
N MET A 49 15.83 -8.22 7.02
CA MET A 49 14.64 -8.68 6.29
C MET A 49 13.44 -8.94 7.20
N THR A 50 13.67 -9.23 8.47
CA THR A 50 12.60 -9.48 9.46
C THR A 50 12.06 -8.17 10.06
N ALA A 51 12.90 -7.16 10.20
CA ALA A 51 12.53 -5.87 10.81
C ALA A 51 11.27 -5.22 10.19
N PRO A 52 11.09 -5.15 8.85
CA PRO A 52 9.86 -4.58 8.27
C PRO A 52 8.61 -5.40 8.60
N VAL A 53 8.70 -6.72 8.72
CA VAL A 53 7.58 -7.58 9.10
C VAL A 53 7.15 -7.31 10.54
N LEU A 54 8.12 -7.20 11.46
CA LEU A 54 7.85 -6.82 12.85
C LEU A 54 7.25 -5.40 12.94
N GLY A 55 7.74 -4.48 12.15
CA GLY A 55 7.19 -3.13 12.04
C GLY A 55 5.73 -3.12 11.62
N ALA A 56 5.38 -3.96 10.65
CA ALA A 56 3.99 -4.14 10.23
C ALA A 56 3.10 -4.62 11.39
N LEU A 57 3.53 -5.68 12.11
CA LEU A 57 2.78 -6.22 13.24
C LEU A 57 2.51 -5.17 14.33
N VAL A 58 3.49 -4.32 14.62
CA VAL A 58 3.40 -3.29 15.67
C VAL A 58 2.53 -2.12 15.23
N LEU A 59 2.73 -1.62 13.98
CA LEU A 59 2.14 -0.35 13.54
C LEU A 59 0.80 -0.53 12.81
N GLN A 60 0.44 -1.73 12.36
CA GLN A 60 -0.80 -1.97 11.61
C GLN A 60 -2.04 -1.64 12.45
N TYR A 61 -2.05 -1.99 13.74
CA TYR A 61 -3.16 -1.69 14.63
C TYR A 61 -3.33 -0.19 14.91
N PRO A 62 -2.30 0.58 15.34
CA PRO A 62 -2.44 2.01 15.54
C PRO A 62 -2.76 2.76 14.24
N VAL A 63 -2.20 2.37 13.10
CA VAL A 63 -2.50 2.96 11.80
C VAL A 63 -3.96 2.70 11.41
N GLY A 64 -4.46 1.48 11.62
CA GLY A 64 -5.86 1.14 11.39
C GLY A 64 -6.81 2.01 12.22
N ARG A 65 -6.57 2.13 13.53
CA ARG A 65 -7.35 3.01 14.40
C ARG A 65 -7.32 4.48 13.99
N LEU A 66 -6.18 4.93 13.49
CA LEU A 66 -6.06 6.30 12.99
C LEU A 66 -6.91 6.49 11.73
N SER A 67 -6.91 5.50 10.84
CA SER A 67 -7.71 5.48 9.61
C SER A 67 -9.23 5.52 9.87
N ASP A 68 -9.69 4.89 10.97
CA ASP A 68 -11.11 4.89 11.33
C ASP A 68 -11.58 6.21 11.98
N ARG A 69 -10.64 7.08 12.38
CA ARG A 69 -10.96 8.34 13.07
C ARG A 69 -10.75 9.59 12.23
N PHE A 70 -9.90 9.50 11.22
CA PHE A 70 -9.50 10.64 10.40
C PHE A 70 -9.76 10.36 8.91
N ASP A 71 -9.73 11.41 8.08
CA ASP A 71 -9.77 11.28 6.62
C ASP A 71 -8.68 10.29 6.16
N ARG A 72 -9.09 9.19 5.58
CA ARG A 72 -8.22 8.09 5.15
C ARG A 72 -7.10 8.54 4.22
N ARG A 73 -7.34 9.57 3.40
CA ARG A 73 -6.32 10.17 2.51
C ARG A 73 -5.21 10.85 3.30
N MET A 74 -5.58 11.53 4.41
CA MET A 74 -4.61 12.14 5.31
C MET A 74 -3.76 11.06 6.00
N VAL A 75 -4.36 9.95 6.38
CA VAL A 75 -3.64 8.82 6.99
C VAL A 75 -2.71 8.16 5.97
N ILE A 76 -3.16 7.92 4.72
CA ILE A 76 -2.31 7.42 3.62
C ILE A 76 -1.10 8.34 3.43
N MET A 77 -1.32 9.66 3.35
CA MET A 77 -0.25 10.64 3.22
C MET A 77 0.73 10.58 4.41
N ALA A 78 0.22 10.58 5.64
CA ALA A 78 1.06 10.57 6.84
C ALA A 78 1.91 9.28 6.94
N VAL A 79 1.31 8.14 6.63
CA VAL A 79 1.99 6.83 6.62
C VAL A 79 3.04 6.78 5.51
N ALA A 80 2.74 7.30 4.31
CA ALA A 80 3.71 7.40 3.23
C ALA A 80 4.88 8.33 3.58
N VAL A 81 4.61 9.48 4.21
CA VAL A 81 5.67 10.39 4.71
C VAL A 81 6.53 9.69 5.76
N MET A 82 5.92 8.99 6.72
CA MET A 82 6.64 8.22 7.74
C MET A 82 7.59 7.20 7.11
N GLY A 83 7.11 6.41 6.15
CA GLY A 83 7.94 5.44 5.41
C GLY A 83 9.04 6.10 4.59
N GLY A 84 8.73 7.21 3.92
CA GLY A 84 9.70 8.00 3.15
C GLY A 84 10.81 8.58 4.02
N VAL A 85 10.47 9.12 5.19
CA VAL A 85 11.45 9.62 6.16
C VAL A 85 12.34 8.49 6.69
N ALA A 86 11.75 7.34 7.04
CA ALA A 86 12.52 6.17 7.47
C ALA A 86 13.52 5.70 6.41
N ALA A 87 13.10 5.62 5.13
CA ALA A 87 13.96 5.26 4.01
C ALA A 87 15.06 6.32 3.76
N ALA A 88 14.74 7.60 3.86
CA ALA A 88 15.71 8.68 3.74
C ALA A 88 16.77 8.62 4.86
N LEU A 89 16.36 8.37 6.10
CA LEU A 89 17.27 8.17 7.22
C LEU A 89 18.16 6.94 7.03
N ALA A 90 17.61 5.83 6.50
CA ALA A 90 18.40 4.66 6.14
C ALA A 90 19.45 4.96 5.05
N THR A 91 19.15 5.85 4.10
CA THR A 91 20.11 6.31 3.09
C THR A 91 21.28 7.06 3.73
N LEU A 92 20.98 7.96 4.67
CA LEU A 92 21.97 8.89 5.25
C LEU A 92 22.81 8.21 6.34
N PHE A 93 22.19 7.40 7.18
CA PHE A 93 22.81 6.91 8.42
C PHE A 93 22.89 5.39 8.52
N GLY A 94 22.18 4.64 7.68
CA GLY A 94 22.07 3.18 7.80
C GLY A 94 23.40 2.41 7.68
N LYS A 95 24.42 3.02 7.03
CA LYS A 95 25.75 2.44 6.94
C LYS A 95 26.62 2.68 8.18
N ALA A 96 26.25 3.64 9.02
CA ALA A 96 27.03 4.02 10.19
C ALA A 96 26.72 3.11 11.40
N GLU A 97 25.46 2.70 11.54
CA GLU A 97 24.97 1.96 12.70
C GLU A 97 23.90 0.94 12.28
N PHE A 98 24.17 -0.35 12.48
CA PHE A 98 23.23 -1.43 12.14
C PHE A 98 21.91 -1.33 12.90
N ALA A 99 21.96 -0.97 14.19
CA ALA A 99 20.75 -0.78 14.99
C ALA A 99 19.83 0.31 14.42
N LEU A 100 20.39 1.40 13.92
CA LEU A 100 19.64 2.47 13.28
C LEU A 100 19.01 2.00 11.95
N LEU A 101 19.74 1.20 11.17
CA LEU A 101 19.22 0.60 9.94
C LEU A 101 18.02 -0.30 10.24
N LEU A 102 18.11 -1.15 11.28
CA LEU A 102 17.00 -2.00 11.71
C LEU A 102 15.78 -1.18 12.17
N LEU A 103 16.01 -0.09 12.93
CA LEU A 103 14.93 0.80 13.35
C LEU A 103 14.25 1.47 12.15
N CYS A 104 15.02 1.94 11.17
CA CYS A 104 14.49 2.50 9.93
C CYS A 104 13.67 1.46 9.17
N MET A 105 14.14 0.22 9.06
CA MET A 105 13.41 -0.87 8.39
C MET A 105 12.14 -1.26 9.13
N LEU A 106 12.14 -1.24 10.45
CA LEU A 106 10.97 -1.48 11.29
C LEU A 106 9.89 -0.40 11.03
N ILE A 107 10.27 0.87 11.09
CA ILE A 107 9.34 1.99 10.83
C ILE A 107 8.84 1.94 9.37
N TYR A 108 9.74 1.65 8.43
CA TYR A 108 9.39 1.53 7.02
C TYR A 108 8.39 0.40 6.76
N GLY A 109 8.60 -0.78 7.33
CA GLY A 109 7.67 -1.90 7.22
C GLY A 109 6.31 -1.60 7.85
N GLY A 110 6.32 -0.89 8.97
CA GLY A 110 5.11 -0.38 9.62
C GLY A 110 4.38 0.70 8.82
N SER A 111 5.00 1.24 7.77
CA SER A 111 4.37 2.06 6.75
C SER A 111 3.88 1.23 5.56
N LEU A 112 4.76 0.40 5.02
CA LEU A 112 4.58 -0.34 3.77
C LEU A 112 3.35 -1.23 3.76
N PHE A 113 3.19 -2.08 4.77
CA PHE A 113 2.08 -3.04 4.83
C PHE A 113 0.72 -2.39 5.16
N PRO A 114 0.62 -1.48 6.16
CA PRO A 114 -0.64 -0.79 6.38
C PRO A 114 -1.08 0.06 5.18
N LEU A 115 -0.15 0.60 4.39
CA LEU A 115 -0.46 1.40 3.21
C LEU A 115 -1.27 0.61 2.17
N TYR A 116 -0.95 -0.69 1.98
CA TYR A 116 -1.73 -1.60 1.15
C TYR A 116 -3.20 -1.67 1.60
N SER A 117 -3.41 -1.98 2.89
CA SER A 117 -4.75 -2.08 3.47
C SER A 117 -5.51 -0.75 3.45
N LEU A 118 -4.81 0.37 3.69
CA LEU A 118 -5.38 1.72 3.60
C LEU A 118 -5.87 2.06 2.20
N CYS A 119 -5.09 1.71 1.17
CA CYS A 119 -5.48 1.96 -0.21
C CYS A 119 -6.71 1.12 -0.61
N ILE A 120 -6.79 -0.15 -0.17
CA ILE A 120 -7.98 -0.99 -0.40
C ILE A 120 -9.18 -0.41 0.32
N ALA A 121 -9.04 -0.08 1.60
CA ALA A 121 -10.12 0.50 2.39
C ALA A 121 -10.59 1.84 1.78
N HIS A 122 -9.65 2.67 1.29
CA HIS A 122 -9.99 3.91 0.58
C HIS A 122 -10.75 3.66 -0.75
N ALA A 123 -10.44 2.58 -1.47
CA ALA A 123 -11.23 2.21 -2.65
C ALA A 123 -12.65 1.80 -2.24
N ASN A 124 -12.77 1.01 -1.18
CA ASN A 124 -14.03 0.48 -0.67
C ASN A 124 -14.99 1.58 -0.17
N ASP A 125 -14.48 2.72 0.33
CA ASP A 125 -15.30 3.87 0.72
C ASP A 125 -16.15 4.45 -0.44
N PHE A 126 -15.80 4.14 -1.68
CA PHE A 126 -16.50 4.60 -2.89
C PHE A 126 -17.25 3.46 -3.61
N LEU A 127 -17.31 2.28 -3.03
CA LEU A 127 -17.87 1.09 -3.64
C LEU A 127 -19.01 0.53 -2.78
N THR A 128 -20.05 0.04 -3.44
CA THR A 128 -21.06 -0.78 -2.75
C THR A 128 -20.48 -2.16 -2.41
N PRO A 129 -21.02 -2.90 -1.42
CA PRO A 129 -20.53 -4.24 -1.04
C PRO A 129 -20.37 -5.18 -2.23
N ARG A 130 -21.32 -5.16 -3.17
CA ARG A 130 -21.27 -5.93 -4.41
C ARG A 130 -20.11 -5.55 -5.32
N GLN A 131 -19.83 -4.24 -5.41
CA GLN A 131 -18.73 -3.71 -6.21
C GLN A 131 -17.36 -4.00 -5.57
N MET A 132 -17.28 -4.08 -4.23
CA MET A 132 -16.05 -4.40 -3.51
C MET A 132 -15.47 -5.76 -3.91
N VAL A 133 -16.32 -6.79 -4.01
CA VAL A 133 -15.91 -8.12 -4.45
C VAL A 133 -15.38 -8.09 -5.89
N ALA A 134 -16.10 -7.40 -6.79
CA ALA A 134 -15.70 -7.24 -8.20
C ALA A 134 -14.42 -6.38 -8.37
N ALA A 135 -14.15 -5.45 -7.44
CA ALA A 135 -12.99 -4.59 -7.45
C ALA A 135 -11.74 -5.26 -6.85
N ALA A 136 -11.92 -6.15 -5.87
CA ALA A 136 -10.82 -6.77 -5.13
C ALA A 136 -9.78 -7.44 -6.03
N SER A 137 -10.22 -8.24 -7.01
CA SER A 137 -9.32 -8.89 -7.97
C SER A 137 -8.53 -7.88 -8.82
N GLY A 138 -9.17 -6.77 -9.21
CA GLY A 138 -8.52 -5.69 -9.96
C GLY A 138 -7.47 -4.94 -9.12
N LEU A 139 -7.75 -4.67 -7.85
CA LEU A 139 -6.83 -4.00 -6.93
C LEU A 139 -5.60 -4.88 -6.63
N VAL A 140 -5.81 -6.19 -6.41
CA VAL A 140 -4.70 -7.17 -6.25
C VAL A 140 -3.85 -7.23 -7.52
N MET A 141 -4.48 -7.24 -8.71
CA MET A 141 -3.75 -7.24 -9.99
C MET A 141 -2.92 -5.97 -10.18
N VAL A 142 -3.42 -4.82 -9.76
CA VAL A 142 -2.69 -3.55 -9.81
C VAL A 142 -1.44 -3.61 -8.94
N ASN A 143 -1.58 -4.07 -7.69
CA ASN A 143 -0.44 -4.23 -6.78
C ASN A 143 0.58 -5.23 -7.33
N GLY A 144 0.13 -6.40 -7.83
CA GLY A 144 0.98 -7.40 -8.47
C GLY A 144 1.72 -6.85 -9.71
N GLY A 145 1.05 -6.02 -10.51
CA GLY A 145 1.68 -5.33 -11.65
C GLY A 145 2.82 -4.41 -11.23
N GLY A 146 2.66 -3.70 -10.11
CA GLY A 146 3.74 -2.94 -9.48
C GLY A 146 4.88 -3.84 -9.01
N ALA A 147 4.54 -4.95 -8.34
CA ALA A 147 5.51 -5.90 -7.80
C ALA A 147 6.41 -6.55 -8.87
N VAL A 148 5.90 -6.79 -10.07
CA VAL A 148 6.70 -7.29 -11.20
C VAL A 148 7.85 -6.34 -11.55
N LEU A 149 7.65 -5.02 -11.40
CA LEU A 149 8.63 -4.01 -11.78
C LEU A 149 9.63 -3.66 -10.66
N GLY A 150 9.26 -3.87 -9.39
CA GLY A 150 10.05 -3.38 -8.26
C GLY A 150 11.47 -3.94 -8.20
N SER A 151 11.61 -5.26 -8.22
CA SER A 151 12.94 -5.91 -8.15
C SER A 151 13.84 -5.57 -9.35
N PRO A 152 13.35 -5.60 -10.62
CA PRO A 152 14.15 -5.14 -11.76
C PRO A 152 14.58 -3.67 -11.64
N LEU A 153 13.68 -2.78 -11.22
CA LEU A 153 14.02 -1.35 -11.02
C LEU A 153 15.07 -1.17 -9.93
N ALA A 154 14.97 -1.91 -8.83
CA ALA A 154 15.99 -1.89 -7.78
C ALA A 154 17.34 -2.38 -8.29
N ALA A 155 17.38 -3.51 -9.02
CA ALA A 155 18.60 -4.05 -9.58
C ALA A 155 19.27 -3.06 -10.55
N LEU A 156 18.51 -2.50 -11.50
CA LEU A 156 19.01 -1.49 -12.43
C LEU A 156 19.50 -0.22 -11.70
N SER A 157 18.78 0.24 -10.68
CA SER A 157 19.22 1.41 -9.92
C SER A 157 20.54 1.18 -9.21
N ILE A 158 20.72 0.01 -8.61
CA ILE A 158 21.98 -0.36 -7.95
C ILE A 158 23.13 -0.48 -8.97
N GLU A 159 22.86 -1.06 -10.14
CA GLU A 159 23.87 -1.23 -11.20
C GLU A 159 24.35 0.12 -11.76
N PHE A 160 23.43 1.03 -12.10
CA PHE A 160 23.77 2.29 -12.78
C PHE A 160 24.09 3.45 -11.85
N LEU A 161 23.46 3.50 -10.67
CA LEU A 161 23.57 4.62 -9.71
C LEU A 161 24.30 4.23 -8.43
N GLY A 162 24.65 2.96 -8.28
CA GLY A 162 25.33 2.43 -7.11
C GLY A 162 24.36 2.06 -5.96
N ILE A 163 24.91 1.36 -4.96
CA ILE A 163 24.15 0.74 -3.87
C ILE A 163 23.33 1.74 -3.04
N GLY A 164 23.74 2.99 -2.96
CA GLY A 164 23.01 4.05 -2.25
C GLY A 164 21.66 4.39 -2.86
N SER A 165 21.44 4.09 -4.15
CA SER A 165 20.21 4.38 -4.86
C SER A 165 19.02 3.56 -4.35
N PHE A 166 19.25 2.43 -3.70
CA PHE A 166 18.20 1.53 -3.20
C PHE A 166 17.18 2.26 -2.32
N PHE A 167 17.62 2.87 -1.24
CA PHE A 167 16.72 3.62 -0.36
C PHE A 167 16.29 4.97 -0.94
N VAL A 168 17.09 5.58 -1.80
CA VAL A 168 16.69 6.81 -2.51
C VAL A 168 15.46 6.56 -3.38
N MET A 169 15.43 5.44 -4.11
CA MET A 169 14.25 5.06 -4.90
C MET A 169 13.03 4.77 -4.03
N ILE A 170 13.22 4.04 -2.92
CA ILE A 170 12.14 3.77 -1.95
C ILE A 170 11.59 5.09 -1.39
N THR A 171 12.46 6.03 -1.02
CA THR A 171 12.07 7.38 -0.58
C THR A 171 11.26 8.10 -1.66
N GLY A 172 11.70 8.02 -2.92
CA GLY A 172 11.01 8.62 -4.05
C GLY A 172 9.60 8.02 -4.27
N LEU A 173 9.44 6.71 -4.17
CA LEU A 173 8.15 6.04 -4.27
C LEU A 173 7.18 6.51 -3.17
N GLN A 174 7.65 6.57 -1.93
CA GLN A 174 6.84 7.05 -0.80
C GLN A 174 6.47 8.53 -0.95
N ALA A 175 7.41 9.35 -1.41
CA ALA A 175 7.14 10.75 -1.70
C ALA A 175 6.09 10.92 -2.81
N MET A 176 6.14 10.09 -3.86
CA MET A 176 5.12 10.09 -4.92
C MET A 176 3.74 9.75 -4.37
N ILE A 177 3.62 8.75 -3.49
CA ILE A 177 2.33 8.40 -2.84
C ILE A 177 1.84 9.58 -2.01
N ALA A 178 2.70 10.17 -1.16
CA ALA A 178 2.34 11.28 -0.29
C ALA A 178 1.91 12.53 -1.09
N LEU A 179 2.66 12.90 -2.12
CA LEU A 179 2.32 14.03 -2.99
C LEU A 179 1.04 13.79 -3.78
N PHE A 180 0.82 12.56 -4.26
CA PHE A 180 -0.40 12.22 -4.96
C PHE A 180 -1.62 12.24 -4.02
N ALA A 181 -1.48 11.76 -2.78
CA ALA A 181 -2.53 11.87 -1.77
C ALA A 181 -2.86 13.34 -1.48
N LEU A 182 -1.85 14.19 -1.28
CA LEU A 182 -2.02 15.63 -1.08
C LEU A 182 -2.75 16.29 -2.27
N PHE A 183 -2.33 15.98 -3.50
CA PHE A 183 -2.98 16.45 -4.71
C PHE A 183 -4.46 16.04 -4.76
N ARG A 184 -4.77 14.77 -4.43
CA ARG A 184 -6.16 14.29 -4.43
C ARG A 184 -7.02 14.93 -3.34
N MET A 185 -6.43 15.29 -2.20
CA MET A 185 -7.13 16.03 -1.15
C MET A 185 -7.57 17.42 -1.62
N SER A 186 -6.79 18.07 -2.50
CA SER A 186 -7.14 19.38 -3.07
C SER A 186 -8.23 19.34 -4.15
N GLN A 187 -8.46 18.14 -4.78
CA GLN A 187 -9.37 18.01 -5.93
C GLN A 187 -10.78 17.56 -5.55
N ARG A 188 -10.96 16.90 -4.43
CA ARG A 188 -12.24 16.30 -4.03
C ARG A 188 -12.47 16.44 -2.52
N ALA A 189 -13.72 16.63 -2.09
CA ALA A 189 -14.08 16.60 -0.67
C ALA A 189 -13.82 15.22 -0.06
N ALA A 190 -13.59 15.17 1.26
CA ALA A 190 -13.45 13.92 2.00
C ALA A 190 -14.79 13.16 2.05
N VAL A 191 -14.73 11.83 2.08
CA VAL A 191 -15.88 11.03 2.48
C VAL A 191 -16.10 11.27 3.98
N PRO A 192 -17.32 11.63 4.44
CA PRO A 192 -17.58 11.80 5.87
C PRO A 192 -17.17 10.55 6.66
N ASN A 193 -16.58 10.73 7.84
CA ASN A 193 -16.09 9.61 8.66
C ASN A 193 -17.20 8.59 9.00
N GLU A 194 -18.44 9.06 9.11
CA GLU A 194 -19.63 8.21 9.37
C GLU A 194 -19.98 7.30 8.16
N ALA A 195 -19.53 7.65 6.97
CA ALA A 195 -19.74 6.91 5.73
C ALA A 195 -18.51 6.08 5.30
N GLN A 196 -17.43 6.12 6.08
CA GLN A 196 -16.25 5.28 5.83
C GLN A 196 -16.46 3.89 6.44
N GLY A 197 -16.15 2.84 5.67
CA GLY A 197 -16.14 1.47 6.18
C GLY A 197 -15.01 1.22 7.19
N PRO A 198 -15.11 0.19 8.05
CA PRO A 198 -14.07 -0.16 9.01
C PRO A 198 -12.77 -0.56 8.32
N PHE A 199 -11.64 -0.23 8.94
CA PHE A 199 -10.33 -0.68 8.46
C PHE A 199 -10.16 -2.18 8.71
N VAL A 200 -9.90 -2.94 7.63
CA VAL A 200 -9.56 -4.37 7.70
C VAL A 200 -8.12 -4.55 7.24
N ALA A 201 -7.30 -5.14 8.10
CA ALA A 201 -5.92 -5.47 7.79
C ALA A 201 -5.88 -6.66 6.81
N ILE A 202 -5.56 -6.39 5.54
CA ILE A 202 -5.50 -7.39 4.48
C ILE A 202 -4.02 -7.66 4.15
N PRO A 203 -3.50 -8.88 4.30
CA PRO A 203 -2.16 -9.24 3.85
C PRO A 203 -2.06 -9.17 2.32
N GLU A 204 -0.95 -8.66 1.81
CA GLU A 204 -0.72 -8.54 0.36
C GLU A 204 -0.73 -9.89 -0.38
N SER A 205 -0.40 -10.98 0.32
CA SER A 205 -0.45 -12.34 -0.19
C SER A 205 -1.85 -12.97 -0.15
N SER A 206 -2.85 -12.24 0.37
CA SER A 206 -4.21 -12.78 0.45
C SER A 206 -4.86 -12.86 -0.92
N SER A 207 -5.57 -13.96 -1.16
CA SER A 207 -6.38 -14.12 -2.38
C SER A 207 -7.58 -13.16 -2.38
N ALA A 208 -8.19 -12.95 -3.56
CA ALA A 208 -9.43 -12.18 -3.68
C ALA A 208 -10.56 -12.69 -2.75
N VAL A 209 -10.50 -13.94 -2.33
CA VAL A 209 -11.41 -14.55 -1.33
C VAL A 209 -11.27 -13.90 0.05
N ALA A 210 -10.10 -13.34 0.40
CA ALA A 210 -9.94 -12.62 1.66
C ALA A 210 -10.74 -11.29 1.72
N ALA A 211 -11.15 -10.75 0.58
CA ALA A 211 -12.08 -9.63 0.53
C ALA A 211 -13.47 -10.01 1.09
N THR A 212 -13.83 -11.29 1.06
CA THR A 212 -15.08 -11.81 1.67
C THR A 212 -15.01 -11.90 3.19
N LEU A 213 -13.83 -11.75 3.80
CA LEU A 213 -13.66 -11.65 5.25
C LEU A 213 -13.96 -10.23 5.78
N ASN A 214 -14.21 -9.26 4.89
CA ASN A 214 -14.74 -7.98 5.31
C ASN A 214 -16.16 -8.20 5.89
N PRO A 215 -16.46 -7.77 7.14
CA PRO A 215 -17.80 -7.91 7.73
C PRO A 215 -18.92 -7.27 6.88
N GLU A 216 -18.59 -6.29 6.04
CA GLU A 216 -19.52 -5.65 5.10
C GLU A 216 -19.73 -6.47 3.80
N ALA A 217 -18.94 -7.52 3.56
CA ALA A 217 -19.04 -8.37 2.37
C ALA A 217 -19.98 -9.58 2.57
N GLU A 218 -20.61 -9.75 3.73
CA GLU A 218 -21.63 -10.80 3.98
C GLU A 218 -22.97 -10.54 3.27
N TRP A 219 -22.95 -9.73 2.22
CA TRP A 219 -24.14 -9.53 1.41
C TRP A 219 -24.26 -10.65 0.35
N ILE A 220 -25.29 -11.46 0.47
CA ILE A 220 -25.71 -12.44 -0.54
C ILE A 220 -26.80 -11.79 -1.38
N PRO A 221 -26.56 -11.52 -2.69
CA PRO A 221 -27.58 -10.89 -3.54
C PRO A 221 -28.81 -11.78 -3.67
N SER A 222 -29.99 -11.18 -3.63
CA SER A 222 -31.23 -11.86 -3.98
C SER A 222 -31.24 -12.19 -5.48
N ALA A 223 -32.04 -13.20 -5.87
CA ALA A 223 -32.16 -13.58 -7.27
C ALA A 223 -32.72 -12.44 -8.17
N GLU A 224 -33.48 -11.49 -7.58
CA GLU A 224 -33.99 -10.29 -8.25
C GLU A 224 -32.88 -9.26 -8.50
N GLU A 225 -32.01 -9.04 -7.53
CA GLU A 225 -30.86 -8.14 -7.67
C GLU A 225 -29.80 -8.68 -8.66
N LEU A 226 -29.71 -10.01 -8.81
CA LEU A 226 -28.87 -10.64 -9.84
C LEU A 226 -29.44 -10.45 -11.26
N ALA A 227 -30.76 -10.27 -11.38
CA ALA A 227 -31.42 -10.08 -12.67
C ALA A 227 -31.42 -8.63 -13.18
N GLU A 228 -31.21 -7.63 -12.30
CA GLU A 228 -31.11 -6.21 -12.67
C GLU A 228 -29.71 -5.78 -13.15
N GLU A 229 -28.83 -6.71 -13.45
CA GLU A 229 -27.40 -6.51 -13.61
C GLU A 229 -26.97 -6.14 -15.04
N ASP A 230 -27.34 -4.95 -15.52
CA ASP A 230 -26.71 -4.41 -16.72
C ASP A 230 -25.55 -3.41 -16.41
N ASP A 231 -25.54 -2.71 -15.28
CA ASP A 231 -24.41 -1.85 -14.85
C ASP A 231 -24.36 -1.65 -13.32
N PRO A 232 -23.47 -2.37 -12.59
CA PRO A 232 -23.35 -2.26 -11.14
C PRO A 232 -22.89 -0.88 -10.65
N PHE A 233 -22.55 0.05 -11.56
CA PHE A 233 -22.11 1.41 -11.24
C PHE A 233 -23.11 2.50 -11.63
N ARG A 234 -24.25 2.14 -12.21
CA ARG A 234 -25.26 3.08 -12.71
C ARG A 234 -25.69 4.10 -11.66
N ASP A 235 -25.84 3.67 -10.42
CA ASP A 235 -26.33 4.49 -9.31
C ASP A 235 -25.24 4.94 -8.33
N ASN A 236 -23.95 4.76 -8.67
CA ASN A 236 -22.86 5.18 -7.82
C ASN A 236 -22.61 6.69 -7.98
N PRO A 237 -22.89 7.54 -6.95
CA PRO A 237 -22.76 9.00 -7.04
C PRO A 237 -21.31 9.47 -7.23
N TYR A 238 -20.34 8.55 -7.11
CA TYR A 238 -18.90 8.84 -7.21
C TYR A 238 -18.29 8.51 -8.58
N VAL A 239 -19.10 8.05 -9.55
CA VAL A 239 -18.66 7.61 -10.90
C VAL A 239 -19.23 8.53 -12.00
N THR A 240 -19.29 9.82 -11.78
CA THR A 240 -19.63 10.81 -12.82
C THR A 240 -18.38 11.46 -13.42
#